data_81266f7571d26e02b06e826434d5a37c
#
_entry.id   81266f7571d26e02b06e826434d5a37c
#
_cell.length_a   1.000
_cell.length_b   1.000
_cell.length_c   1.000
_cell.angle_alpha   90.00
_cell.angle_beta   90.00
_cell.angle_gamma   90.00
#
_symmetry.space_group_name_H-M   'P 1'
#
loop_
_entity.id
_entity.type
_entity.pdbx_description
1 polymer ?
#
loop_
_entity_poly.entity_id
_entity_poly.type
_entity_poly.pdbx_seq_one_letter_code
_entity_poly.pdbx_strand_id
1 'polypeptide(L)'
;MSDILIEKQHQFDFLTARQYAKQWLAEAESQFGLTANYVEGVEQDTASISKAGVDAKATLTADKIVFEANLGFFAKPLKGAISAGINEGLQKYFS
;
A
#
# COMPACT_ATOMS: atom_id res chain seq x y z
N MET A 1 14.03 -4.73 -8.65
CA MET A 1 13.10 -3.82 -9.34
C MET A 1 11.67 -4.25 -9.03
N SER A 2 10.81 -3.29 -8.72
CA SER A 2 9.43 -3.61 -8.36
C SER A 2 8.59 -3.91 -9.60
N ASP A 3 7.75 -4.94 -9.53
CA ASP A 3 6.81 -5.24 -10.61
C ASP A 3 5.67 -4.23 -10.66
N ILE A 4 5.30 -3.69 -9.49
CA ILE A 4 4.29 -2.65 -9.35
C ILE A 4 4.90 -1.49 -8.57
N LEU A 5 4.73 -0.28 -9.08
CA LEU A 5 5.14 0.94 -8.38
C LEU A 5 4.04 1.98 -8.59
N ILE A 6 3.39 2.37 -7.51
CA ILE A 6 2.30 3.34 -7.55
C ILE A 6 2.59 4.43 -6.53
N GLU A 7 2.52 5.66 -6.96
CA GLU A 7 2.74 6.82 -6.11
C GLU A 7 1.50 7.71 -6.16
N LYS A 8 1.04 8.14 -4.99
CA LYS A 8 -0.12 9.02 -4.87
C LYS A 8 0.23 10.16 -3.93
N GLN A 9 0.14 11.38 -4.41
CA GLN A 9 0.33 12.58 -3.58
C GLN A 9 -0.93 12.84 -2.77
N HIS A 10 -0.74 13.39 -1.56
CA HIS A 10 -1.84 13.79 -0.69
C HIS A 10 -1.55 15.14 -0.06
N GLN A 11 -2.59 15.79 0.43
CA GLN A 11 -2.50 17.10 1.07
C GLN A 11 -2.93 17.06 2.54
N PHE A 12 -3.00 15.87 3.13
CA PHE A 12 -3.35 15.70 4.55
C PHE A 12 -2.12 15.96 5.41
N ASP A 13 -2.34 16.38 6.66
CA ASP A 13 -1.26 16.36 7.63
C ASP A 13 -0.87 14.91 7.90
N PHE A 14 0.35 14.71 8.42
CA PHE A 14 0.91 13.37 8.57
C PHE A 14 0.04 12.46 9.45
N LEU A 15 -0.47 13.00 10.56
CA LEU A 15 -1.27 12.18 11.48
C LEU A 15 -2.58 11.72 10.84
N THR A 16 -3.22 12.59 10.08
CA THR A 16 -4.43 12.23 9.34
C THR A 16 -4.11 11.21 8.25
N ALA A 17 -3.05 11.43 7.50
CA ALA A 17 -2.61 10.50 6.46
C ALA A 17 -2.30 9.13 7.06
N ARG A 18 -1.66 9.09 8.24
CA ARG A 18 -1.37 7.84 8.95
C ARG A 18 -2.63 7.07 9.28
N GLN A 19 -3.67 7.76 9.74
CA GLN A 19 -4.94 7.12 10.05
C GLN A 19 -5.56 6.50 8.79
N TYR A 20 -5.53 7.21 7.68
CA TYR A 20 -6.05 6.68 6.42
C TYR A 20 -5.23 5.50 5.91
N ALA A 21 -3.91 5.56 6.05
CA ALA A 21 -3.06 4.44 5.67
C ALA A 21 -3.38 3.19 6.46
N LYS A 22 -3.57 3.33 7.76
CA LYS A 22 -3.94 2.21 8.63
C LYS A 22 -5.31 1.64 8.27
N GLN A 23 -6.28 2.50 7.98
CA GLN A 23 -7.61 2.06 7.56
C GLN A 23 -7.55 1.32 6.22
N TRP A 24 -6.79 1.84 5.28
CA TRP A 24 -6.60 1.20 3.98
C TRP A 24 -6.01 -0.20 4.15
N LEU A 25 -4.97 -0.33 4.97
CA LEU A 25 -4.34 -1.62 5.19
C LEU A 25 -5.25 -2.60 5.92
N ALA A 26 -6.00 -2.13 6.92
CA ALA A 26 -6.94 -2.97 7.64
C ALA A 26 -8.02 -3.51 6.71
N GLU A 27 -8.54 -2.67 5.82
CA GLU A 27 -9.51 -3.09 4.82
C GLU A 27 -8.91 -4.11 3.86
N ALA A 28 -7.68 -3.88 3.42
CA ALA A 28 -7.00 -4.81 2.53
C ALA A 28 -6.74 -6.17 3.20
N GLU A 29 -6.35 -6.18 4.48
CA GLU A 29 -6.19 -7.42 5.22
C GLU A 29 -7.50 -8.21 5.28
N SER A 30 -8.60 -7.51 5.54
CA SER A 30 -9.91 -8.13 5.63
C SER A 30 -10.40 -8.65 4.28
N GLN A 31 -10.22 -7.88 3.21
CA GLN A 31 -10.74 -8.24 1.89
C GLN A 31 -9.91 -9.28 1.17
N PHE A 32 -8.58 -9.21 1.32
CA PHE A 32 -7.68 -10.03 0.52
C PHE A 32 -6.95 -11.10 1.32
N GLY A 33 -7.15 -11.15 2.63
CA GLY A 33 -6.52 -12.16 3.47
C GLY A 33 -5.00 -12.02 3.54
N LEU A 34 -4.49 -10.80 3.38
CA LEU A 34 -3.06 -10.57 3.48
C LEU A 34 -2.65 -10.21 4.92
N THR A 35 -1.35 -10.20 5.18
CA THR A 35 -0.78 -9.78 6.44
C THR A 35 0.00 -8.48 6.23
N ALA A 36 -0.31 -7.47 7.03
CA ALA A 36 0.39 -6.19 6.97
C ALA A 36 1.03 -5.89 8.32
N ASN A 37 2.26 -5.40 8.28
CA ASN A 37 2.99 -4.98 9.46
C ASN A 37 3.35 -3.51 9.31
N TYR A 38 2.76 -2.66 10.15
CA TYR A 38 2.90 -1.21 10.05
C TYR A 38 3.90 -0.71 11.08
N VAL A 39 4.87 0.08 10.62
CA VAL A 39 5.89 0.69 11.48
C VAL A 39 5.79 2.20 11.36
N GLU A 40 5.44 2.85 12.47
CA GLU A 40 5.39 4.31 12.52
C GLU A 40 6.79 4.89 12.71
N GLY A 41 7.06 5.97 12.00
CA GLY A 41 8.33 6.67 12.11
C GLY A 41 8.11 8.16 12.32
N VAL A 42 9.19 8.90 12.49
CA VAL A 42 9.12 10.34 12.72
C VAL A 42 8.83 11.10 11.42
N GLU A 43 9.50 10.72 10.34
CA GLU A 43 9.37 11.40 9.06
C GLU A 43 8.61 10.58 8.03
N GLN A 44 8.51 9.28 8.24
CA GLN A 44 7.80 8.40 7.33
C GLN A 44 7.35 7.15 8.08
N ASP A 45 6.26 6.58 7.58
CA ASP A 45 5.78 5.28 8.03
C ASP A 45 6.02 4.26 6.94
N THR A 46 6.26 3.02 7.32
CA THR A 46 6.41 1.93 6.37
C THR A 46 5.49 0.77 6.74
N ALA A 47 4.94 0.12 5.73
CA ALA A 47 4.15 -1.08 5.93
C ALA A 47 4.70 -2.18 5.04
N SER A 48 4.96 -3.34 5.65
CA SER A 48 5.36 -4.54 4.93
C SER A 48 4.11 -5.39 4.74
N ILE A 49 3.84 -5.81 3.52
CA ILE A 49 2.63 -6.52 3.16
C ILE A 49 3.02 -7.85 2.54
N SER A 50 2.49 -8.94 3.08
CA SER A 50 2.81 -10.27 2.58
C SER A 50 1.55 -11.06 2.29
N LYS A 51 1.56 -11.74 1.15
CA LYS A 51 0.58 -12.72 0.76
C LYS A 51 1.30 -13.70 -0.16
N ALA A 52 0.83 -14.94 -0.24
CA ALA A 52 1.50 -15.95 -1.05
C ALA A 52 1.76 -15.42 -2.47
N GLY A 53 3.03 -15.40 -2.87
CA GLY A 53 3.44 -14.91 -4.18
C GLY A 53 3.57 -13.40 -4.34
N VAL A 54 3.32 -12.63 -3.27
CA VAL A 54 3.39 -11.17 -3.31
C VAL A 54 4.16 -10.65 -2.11
N ASP A 55 5.20 -9.84 -2.37
CA ASP A 55 5.91 -9.07 -1.35
C ASP A 55 5.76 -7.60 -1.68
N ALA A 56 5.16 -6.85 -0.79
CA ALA A 56 4.86 -5.45 -1.03
C ALA A 56 5.30 -4.58 0.13
N LYS A 57 5.50 -3.31 -0.17
CA LYS A 57 5.87 -2.29 0.80
C LYS A 57 5.14 -1.00 0.47
N ALA A 58 4.56 -0.38 1.48
CA ALA A 58 3.98 0.95 1.36
C ALA A 58 4.79 1.91 2.22
N THR A 59 5.09 3.10 1.69
CA THR A 59 5.82 4.13 2.40
C THR A 59 4.97 5.40 2.40
N LEU A 60 4.65 5.90 3.59
CA LEU A 60 3.89 7.14 3.77
C LEU A 60 4.82 8.25 4.21
N THR A 61 4.82 9.35 3.48
CA THR A 61 5.56 10.56 3.86
C THR A 61 4.59 11.72 4.05
N ALA A 62 5.13 12.91 4.34
CA ALA A 62 4.30 14.09 4.61
C ALA A 62 3.42 14.48 3.42
N ASP A 63 3.79 14.13 2.19
CA ASP A 63 3.11 14.61 0.98
C ASP A 63 2.69 13.50 0.02
N LYS A 64 3.06 12.24 0.27
CA LYS A 64 2.72 11.16 -0.64
C LYS A 64 2.72 9.79 0.03
N ILE A 65 2.10 8.84 -0.66
CA ILE A 65 2.20 7.42 -0.32
C ILE A 65 2.71 6.69 -1.56
N VAL A 66 3.67 5.80 -1.34
CA VAL A 66 4.29 5.01 -2.42
C VAL A 66 4.05 3.54 -2.12
N PHE A 67 3.51 2.83 -3.08
CA PHE A 67 3.29 1.39 -2.98
C PHE A 67 4.20 0.68 -3.99
N GLU A 68 4.95 -0.31 -3.51
CA GLU A 68 5.83 -1.13 -4.33
C GLU A 68 5.50 -2.60 -4.09
N ALA A 69 5.49 -3.41 -5.13
CA ALA A 69 5.26 -4.84 -4.98
C ALA A 69 6.13 -5.64 -5.94
N ASN A 70 6.62 -6.77 -5.44
CA ASN A 70 7.27 -7.79 -6.23
C ASN A 70 6.34 -8.99 -6.32
N LEU A 71 6.09 -9.47 -7.53
CA LEU A 71 5.17 -10.57 -7.79
C LEU A 71 5.94 -11.82 -8.14
N GLY A 72 5.63 -12.93 -7.44
CA GLY A 72 6.15 -14.24 -7.80
C GLY A 72 5.53 -14.71 -9.11
N PHE A 73 6.05 -15.81 -9.62
CA PHE A 73 5.66 -16.34 -10.92
C PHE A 73 4.14 -16.48 -11.07
N PHE A 74 3.48 -17.02 -10.04
CA PHE A 74 2.03 -17.26 -10.12
C PHE A 74 1.20 -15.99 -9.96
N ALA A 75 1.76 -14.94 -9.35
CA ALA A 75 1.04 -13.69 -9.14
C ALA A 75 1.21 -12.70 -10.30
N LYS A 76 2.22 -12.88 -11.14
CA LYS A 76 2.47 -11.96 -12.26
C LYS A 76 1.28 -11.76 -13.19
N PRO A 77 0.53 -12.81 -13.58
CA PRO A 77 -0.66 -12.60 -14.40
C PRO A 77 -1.73 -11.74 -13.75
N LEU A 78 -1.68 -11.58 -12.43
CA LEU A 78 -2.65 -10.78 -11.67
C LEU A 78 -2.24 -9.31 -11.50
N LYS A 79 -1.11 -8.91 -12.10
CA LYS A 79 -0.56 -7.56 -11.94
C LYS A 79 -1.59 -6.46 -12.22
N GLY A 80 -2.35 -6.59 -13.30
CA GLY A 80 -3.35 -5.60 -13.65
C GLY A 80 -4.46 -5.47 -12.61
N ALA A 81 -4.97 -6.60 -12.13
CA ALA A 81 -6.01 -6.61 -11.11
C ALA A 81 -5.50 -6.08 -9.77
N ILE A 82 -4.28 -6.45 -9.39
CA ILE A 82 -3.67 -5.96 -8.15
C ILE A 82 -3.46 -4.45 -8.23
N SER A 83 -2.90 -3.95 -9.33
CA SER A 83 -2.67 -2.53 -9.52
C SER A 83 -3.96 -1.73 -9.48
N ALA A 84 -5.02 -2.24 -10.13
CA ALA A 84 -6.33 -1.59 -10.13
C ALA A 84 -6.92 -1.51 -8.72
N GLY A 85 -6.81 -2.58 -7.95
CA GLY A 85 -7.29 -2.61 -6.57
C GLY A 85 -6.54 -1.64 -5.67
N ILE A 86 -5.21 -1.56 -5.82
CA ILE A 86 -4.40 -0.62 -5.04
C ILE A 86 -4.73 0.82 -5.41
N ASN A 87 -4.84 1.13 -6.70
CA ASN A 87 -5.22 2.48 -7.15
C ASN A 87 -6.58 2.88 -6.62
N GLU A 88 -7.55 1.98 -6.66
CA GLU A 88 -8.89 2.25 -6.15
C GLU A 88 -8.86 2.57 -4.66
N GLY A 89 -8.12 1.78 -3.87
CA GLY A 89 -7.97 2.02 -2.44
C GLY A 89 -7.28 3.34 -2.15
N LEU A 90 -6.21 3.66 -2.88
CA LEU A 90 -5.50 4.91 -2.69
C LEU A 90 -6.36 6.11 -3.06
N GLN A 91 -7.18 6.02 -4.09
CA GLN A 91 -8.12 7.08 -4.43
C GLN A 91 -9.17 7.27 -3.36
N LYS A 92 -9.66 6.18 -2.79
CA LYS A 92 -10.68 6.22 -1.74
C LYS A 92 -10.19 6.98 -0.50
N TYR A 93 -8.95 6.73 -0.09
CA TYR A 93 -8.42 7.25 1.17
C TYR A 93 -7.56 8.49 1.03
N PHE A 94 -6.93 8.72 -0.13
CA PHE A 94 -5.94 9.78 -0.29
C PHE A 94 -6.29 10.79 -1.40
N SER A 95 -7.50 10.81 -1.86
CA SER A 95 -7.95 11.83 -2.82
C SER A 95 -8.60 13.00 -2.13
#